data_3e4afea260f6ab5fc17b311a60438688
#
_entry.id   3e4afea260f6ab5fc17b311a60438688
#
_cell.length_a   1.000
_cell.length_b   1.000
_cell.length_c   1.000
_cell.angle_alpha   90.00
_cell.angle_beta   90.00
_cell.angle_gamma   90.00
#
_symmetry.space_group_name_H-M   'P 1'
#
loop_
_entity.id
_entity.type
_entity.pdbx_description
1 polymer ?
#
loop_
_entity_poly.entity_id
_entity_poly.type
_entity_poly.pdbx_seq_one_letter_code
_entity_poly.pdbx_strand_id
1 'polypeptide(L)'
;MMNWEYMTILEDNMEKKNTAVVTVVGNDTVGIIARVSAVLAQHEANILDISQTVLSGMFNMIMIVDISLSAFAQLSDSLTALGNEMGLQIRIQRSEIFDAMHRI
;
A
#
# COMPACT_ATOMS: atom_id res chain seq x y z
N MET A 1 15.74 9.28 3.63
CA MET A 1 16.29 7.95 3.30
C MET A 1 16.29 7.08 4.55
N MET A 2 15.80 5.86 4.42
CA MET A 2 15.80 4.91 5.55
C MET A 2 17.22 4.45 5.86
N ASN A 3 17.59 4.45 7.14
CA ASN A 3 18.87 3.90 7.56
C ASN A 3 18.75 2.39 7.80
N TRP A 4 19.88 1.75 8.04
CA TRP A 4 19.95 0.30 8.28
C TRP A 4 19.07 -0.14 9.46
N GLU A 5 19.09 0.61 10.57
CA GLU A 5 18.31 0.26 11.77
C GLU A 5 16.81 0.33 11.49
N TYR A 6 16.37 1.35 10.77
CA TYR A 6 14.97 1.49 10.41
C TYR A 6 14.49 0.33 9.56
N MET A 7 15.31 -0.11 8.59
CA MET A 7 14.94 -1.22 7.73
C MET A 7 14.85 -2.54 8.49
N THR A 8 15.71 -2.75 9.49
CA THR A 8 15.64 -3.93 10.34
C THR A 8 14.35 -3.95 11.16
N ILE A 9 13.99 -2.80 11.74
CA ILE A 9 12.74 -2.67 12.50
C ILE A 9 11.53 -2.92 11.60
N LEU A 10 11.55 -2.40 10.39
CA LEU A 10 10.46 -2.58 9.44
C LEU A 10 10.31 -4.06 9.04
N GLU A 11 11.42 -4.76 8.78
CA GLU A 11 11.39 -6.19 8.48
C GLU A 11 10.81 -6.99 9.64
N ASP A 12 11.21 -6.70 10.88
CA ASP A 12 10.67 -7.36 12.06
C ASP A 12 9.15 -7.14 12.17
N ASN A 13 8.69 -5.92 11.91
CA ASN A 13 7.28 -5.63 11.94
C ASN A 13 6.51 -6.39 10.86
N MET A 14 7.08 -6.51 9.67
CA MET A 14 6.45 -7.25 8.59
C MET A 14 6.38 -8.74 8.87
N GLU A 15 7.36 -9.29 9.60
CA GLU A 15 7.36 -10.69 9.98
C GLU A 15 6.35 -10.99 11.09
N LYS A 16 6.17 -10.05 12.03
CA LYS A 16 5.34 -10.26 13.22
C LYS A 16 3.89 -9.87 13.01
N LYS A 17 3.59 -9.02 12.05
CA LYS A 17 2.27 -8.50 11.78
C LYS A 17 1.75 -9.02 10.46
N ASN A 18 0.44 -9.07 10.34
CA ASN A 18 -0.19 -9.37 9.07
C ASN A 18 -0.15 -8.09 8.24
N THR A 19 0.80 -7.99 7.34
CA THR A 19 1.01 -6.80 6.53
C THR A 19 0.78 -7.06 5.05
N ALA A 20 0.56 -5.98 4.32
CA ALA A 20 0.36 -6.00 2.88
C ALA A 20 1.04 -4.81 2.24
N VAL A 21 1.30 -4.93 0.95
CA VAL A 21 1.86 -3.85 0.13
C VAL A 21 0.76 -3.36 -0.80
N VAL A 22 0.49 -2.06 -0.75
CA VAL A 22 -0.47 -1.40 -1.64
C VAL A 22 0.32 -0.58 -2.64
N THR A 23 0.06 -0.81 -3.94
CA THR A 23 0.68 -0.02 -5.01
C THR A 23 -0.40 0.75 -5.76
N VAL A 24 -0.10 2.00 -6.08
CA VAL A 24 -1.00 2.89 -6.82
C VAL A 24 -0.24 3.51 -7.97
N VAL A 25 -0.74 3.33 -9.19
CA VAL A 25 -0.12 3.87 -10.39
C VAL A 25 -1.20 4.49 -11.28
N GLY A 26 -0.93 5.67 -11.80
CA GLY A 26 -1.84 6.31 -12.75
C GLY A 26 -1.49 7.76 -12.97
N ASN A 27 -2.36 8.47 -13.67
CA ASN A 27 -2.17 9.89 -13.89
C ASN A 27 -2.30 10.64 -12.57
N ASP A 28 -1.39 11.57 -12.34
CA ASP A 28 -1.45 12.39 -11.14
C ASP A 28 -2.74 13.21 -11.14
N THR A 29 -3.48 13.11 -10.04
CA THR A 29 -4.73 13.83 -9.87
C THR A 29 -4.91 14.19 -8.40
N VAL A 30 -5.75 15.22 -8.17
CA VAL A 30 -5.99 15.70 -6.81
C VAL A 30 -6.71 14.64 -5.99
N GLY A 31 -6.25 14.43 -4.76
CA GLY A 31 -6.96 13.63 -3.78
C GLY A 31 -6.61 12.15 -3.75
N ILE A 32 -5.59 11.69 -4.50
CA ILE A 32 -5.22 10.28 -4.51
C ILE A 32 -4.91 9.78 -3.10
N ILE A 33 -3.99 10.45 -2.41
CA ILE A 33 -3.56 10.00 -1.08
C ILE A 33 -4.74 10.05 -0.10
N ALA A 34 -5.53 11.12 -0.14
CA ALA A 34 -6.67 11.27 0.74
C ALA A 34 -7.70 10.15 0.55
N ARG A 35 -8.00 9.82 -0.72
CA ARG A 35 -8.99 8.80 -1.04
C ARG A 35 -8.51 7.40 -0.67
N VAL A 36 -7.25 7.08 -1.01
CA VAL A 36 -6.67 5.77 -0.65
C VAL A 36 -6.59 5.62 0.86
N SER A 37 -6.12 6.65 1.57
CA SER A 37 -6.02 6.62 3.03
C SER A 37 -7.38 6.46 3.69
N ALA A 38 -8.42 7.09 3.14
CA ALA A 38 -9.78 6.95 3.68
C ALA A 38 -10.28 5.52 3.56
N VAL A 39 -10.05 4.87 2.42
CA VAL A 39 -10.43 3.46 2.25
C VAL A 39 -9.69 2.57 3.24
N LEU A 40 -8.38 2.77 3.41
CA LEU A 40 -7.59 2.01 4.37
C LEU A 40 -8.14 2.19 5.78
N ALA A 41 -8.44 3.42 6.18
CA ALA A 41 -8.98 3.71 7.51
C ALA A 41 -10.33 3.03 7.73
N GLN A 42 -11.20 3.02 6.72
CA GLN A 42 -12.51 2.38 6.82
C GLN A 42 -12.40 0.88 7.06
N HIS A 43 -11.33 0.27 6.58
CA HIS A 43 -11.08 -1.16 6.76
C HIS A 43 -10.11 -1.46 7.90
N GLU A 44 -9.84 -0.47 8.74
CA GLU A 44 -8.95 -0.61 9.90
C GLU A 44 -7.54 -1.06 9.52
N ALA A 45 -7.08 -0.67 8.34
CA ALA A 45 -5.72 -0.89 7.89
C ALA A 45 -4.86 0.30 8.30
N ASN A 46 -3.75 0.03 8.98
CA ASN A 46 -2.85 1.08 9.44
C ASN A 46 -1.66 1.22 8.50
N ILE A 47 -1.37 2.45 8.07
CA ILE A 47 -0.24 2.72 7.20
C ILE A 47 1.03 2.72 8.03
N LEU A 48 1.97 1.83 7.69
CA LEU A 48 3.24 1.70 8.39
C LEU A 48 4.35 2.48 7.67
N ASP A 49 4.28 2.54 6.35
CA ASP A 49 5.26 3.26 5.54
C ASP A 49 4.62 3.65 4.22
N ILE A 50 5.12 4.73 3.63
CA ILE A 50 4.62 5.23 2.36
C ILE A 50 5.77 5.88 1.58
N SER A 51 5.83 5.58 0.29
CA SER A 51 6.75 6.22 -0.64
C SER A 51 5.99 6.59 -1.90
N GLN A 52 6.18 7.81 -2.37
CA GLN A 52 5.51 8.27 -3.57
C GLN A 52 6.45 9.09 -4.45
N THR A 53 6.21 9.03 -5.74
CA THR A 53 6.90 9.86 -6.71
C THR A 53 5.92 10.29 -7.80
N VAL A 54 6.17 11.46 -8.38
CA VAL A 54 5.49 11.90 -9.59
C VAL A 54 6.57 12.12 -10.65
N LEU A 55 6.44 11.41 -11.75
CA LEU A 55 7.40 11.50 -12.86
C LEU A 55 6.63 11.64 -14.16
N SER A 56 6.84 12.76 -14.87
CA SER A 56 6.18 13.03 -16.14
C SER A 56 4.66 12.92 -16.07
N GLY A 57 4.07 13.43 -14.97
CA GLY A 57 2.63 13.39 -14.75
C GLY A 57 2.09 12.04 -14.27
N MET A 58 2.94 11.05 -14.11
CA MET A 58 2.53 9.75 -13.58
C MET A 58 2.77 9.67 -12.08
N PHE A 59 1.73 9.32 -11.36
CA PHE A 59 1.78 9.13 -9.91
C PHE A 59 2.11 7.67 -9.62
N ASN A 60 3.08 7.47 -8.74
CA ASN A 60 3.47 6.14 -8.26
C ASN A 60 3.54 6.17 -6.75
N MET A 61 2.90 5.21 -6.10
CA MET A 61 2.91 5.14 -4.64
C MET A 61 2.99 3.69 -4.20
N ILE A 62 3.82 3.45 -3.19
CA ILE A 62 3.92 2.16 -2.52
C ILE A 62 3.67 2.41 -1.05
N MET A 63 2.77 1.63 -0.46
CA MET A 63 2.45 1.72 0.96
C MET A 63 2.60 0.34 1.59
N ILE A 64 3.15 0.31 2.79
CA ILE A 64 3.14 -0.89 3.63
C ILE A 64 2.07 -0.67 4.69
N VAL A 65 1.13 -1.60 4.79
CA VAL A 65 -0.01 -1.45 5.69
C VAL A 65 -0.15 -2.67 6.58
N ASP A 66 -0.58 -2.44 7.81
CA ASP A 66 -0.95 -3.49 8.76
C ASP A 66 -2.43 -3.80 8.56
N ILE A 67 -2.73 -5.02 8.13
CA ILE A 67 -4.09 -5.48 7.85
C ILE A 67 -4.59 -6.50 8.87
N SER A 68 -4.00 -6.51 10.07
CA SER A 68 -4.35 -7.48 11.11
C SER A 68 -5.83 -7.43 11.50
N LEU A 69 -6.44 -6.25 11.42
CA LEU A 69 -7.86 -6.04 11.75
C LEU A 69 -8.73 -5.94 10.51
N SER A 70 -8.19 -6.18 9.32
CA SER A 70 -8.89 -5.99 8.05
C SER A 70 -9.33 -7.32 7.47
N ALA A 71 -10.47 -7.33 6.79
CA ALA A 71 -10.86 -8.44 5.92
C ALA A 71 -10.20 -8.19 4.55
N PHE A 72 -9.20 -8.99 4.20
CA PHE A 72 -8.36 -8.75 3.03
C PHE A 72 -9.18 -8.66 1.74
N ALA A 73 -10.12 -9.57 1.53
CA ALA A 73 -10.91 -9.59 0.31
C ALA A 73 -11.76 -8.33 0.17
N GLN A 74 -12.36 -7.87 1.26
CA GLN A 74 -13.17 -6.65 1.25
C GLN A 74 -12.32 -5.42 1.02
N LEU A 75 -11.15 -5.35 1.65
CA LEU A 75 -10.22 -4.25 1.44
C LEU A 75 -9.75 -4.21 -0.01
N SER A 76 -9.38 -5.35 -0.56
CA SER A 76 -8.97 -5.48 -1.96
C SER A 76 -10.06 -4.99 -2.91
N ASP A 77 -11.30 -5.41 -2.68
CA ASP A 77 -12.44 -4.99 -3.51
C ASP A 77 -12.66 -3.49 -3.43
N SER A 78 -12.56 -2.90 -2.25
CA SER A 78 -12.75 -1.46 -2.07
C SER A 78 -11.65 -0.66 -2.75
N LEU A 79 -10.41 -1.13 -2.68
CA LEU A 79 -9.29 -0.47 -3.37
C LEU A 79 -9.43 -0.59 -4.90
N THR A 80 -9.87 -1.73 -5.39
CA THR A 80 -10.13 -1.92 -6.83
C THR A 80 -11.23 -0.98 -7.29
N ALA A 81 -12.31 -0.86 -6.54
CA ALA A 81 -13.40 0.05 -6.87
C ALA A 81 -12.93 1.50 -6.91
N LEU A 82 -12.11 1.92 -5.94
CA LEU A 82 -11.55 3.25 -5.93
C LEU A 82 -10.65 3.49 -7.16
N GLY A 83 -9.85 2.52 -7.51
CA GLY A 83 -9.00 2.60 -8.70
C GLY A 83 -9.82 2.81 -9.97
N ASN A 84 -10.90 2.06 -10.11
CA ASN A 84 -11.81 2.21 -11.26
C ASN A 84 -12.45 3.60 -11.28
N GLU A 85 -12.85 4.10 -10.12
CA GLU A 85 -13.47 5.42 -10.01
C GLU A 85 -12.49 6.54 -10.40
N MET A 86 -11.24 6.43 -9.98
CA MET A 86 -10.23 7.47 -10.18
C MET A 86 -9.37 7.26 -11.43
N GLY A 87 -9.56 6.18 -12.15
CA GLY A 87 -8.72 5.87 -13.30
C GLY A 87 -7.30 5.47 -12.91
N LEU A 88 -7.13 4.82 -11.76
CA LEU A 88 -5.85 4.38 -11.24
C LEU A 88 -5.78 2.87 -11.20
N GLN A 89 -4.57 2.33 -11.27
CA GLN A 89 -4.33 0.93 -10.96
C GLN A 89 -3.92 0.83 -9.50
N ILE A 90 -4.76 0.25 -8.69
CA ILE A 90 -4.50 0.04 -7.27
C ILE A 90 -4.49 -1.46 -7.03
N ARG A 91 -3.38 -1.95 -6.47
CA ARG A 91 -3.21 -3.37 -6.16
C ARG A 91 -2.80 -3.52 -4.71
N ILE A 92 -3.23 -4.61 -4.10
CA ILE A 92 -2.81 -4.99 -2.76
C ILE A 92 -2.34 -6.43 -2.79
N GLN A 93 -1.20 -6.69 -2.17
CA GLN A 93 -0.62 -8.03 -2.05
C GLN A 93 -0.17 -8.23 -0.62
N ARG A 94 -0.37 -9.44 -0.09
CA ARG A 94 0.18 -9.78 1.21
C ARG A 94 1.70 -9.72 1.15
N SER A 95 2.33 -9.25 2.22
CA SER A 95 3.78 -9.05 2.26
C SER A 95 4.56 -10.32 1.97
N GLU A 96 4.10 -11.46 2.45
CA GLU A 96 4.77 -12.74 2.19
C GLU A 96 4.85 -13.05 0.70
N ILE A 97 3.82 -12.71 -0.07
CA ILE A 97 3.81 -12.89 -1.53
C ILE A 97 4.78 -11.91 -2.18
N PHE A 98 4.74 -10.66 -1.74
CA PHE A 98 5.62 -9.61 -2.25
C PHE A 98 7.09 -9.96 -1.99
N ASP A 99 7.42 -10.41 -0.79
CA ASP A 99 8.77 -10.82 -0.43
C ASP A 99 9.25 -11.98 -1.29
N ALA A 100 8.40 -12.97 -1.52
CA ALA A 100 8.73 -14.12 -2.35
C ALA A 100 9.07 -13.70 -3.78
N MET A 101 8.37 -12.70 -4.30
CA MET A 101 8.61 -12.17 -5.66
C MET A 101 9.90 -11.35 -5.74
N HIS A 102 10.36 -10.78 -4.64
CA HIS A 102 11.55 -9.92 -4.60
C HIS A 102 12.81 -10.64 -4.11
N ARG A 103 12.69 -11.86 -3.63
CA ARG A 103 13.83 -12.67 -3.25
C ARG A 103 14.44 -13.31 -4.50
N ILE A 104 15.67 -13.06 -4.68
CA ILE A 104 16.44 -13.65 -5.77
C ILE A 104 17.52 -14.55 -5.17
#